data_6eb9f0b57b684f09c45f8e64c708bf90
#
_entry.id   6eb9f0b57b684f09c45f8e64c708bf90
#
_cell.length_a   1.000
_cell.length_b   1.000
_cell.length_c   1.000
_cell.angle_alpha   90.00
_cell.angle_beta   90.00
_cell.angle_gamma   90.00
#
_symmetry.space_group_name_H-M   'P 1'
#
loop_
_entity.id
_entity.type
_entity.pdbx_description
1 polymer ?
#
loop_
_entity_poly.entity_id
_entity_poly.type
_entity_poly.pdbx_seq_one_letter_code
_entity_poly.pdbx_strand_id
1 'polypeptide(L)'
;STLMRSSAASDVYKRQYLDCAVFENYRNIVHFPFSFDPGINILYGKNAQGKTNVIEGIYFFGSGKSFRHARERDLIREGENHSQISIAYVDAVRENKMSVRFFRDMSKEMFKNGIKIGRTSNFIGNFRAVLFCPEHLAIVKNDPSERRAFLDHAISQIDRPYLSALMEHKRLLEQRNALLKLSLIHI
;
A
#
# COMPACT_ATOMS: atom_id res chain seq x y z
N SER A 1 -1.26 -12.41 52.37
CA SER A 1 -2.03 -12.40 51.10
C SER A 1 -1.19 -11.73 50.03
N THR A 2 -0.54 -12.59 49.24
CA THR A 2 0.32 -12.19 48.16
C THR A 2 -0.57 -11.93 46.93
N LEU A 3 -0.75 -10.69 46.58
CA LEU A 3 -1.36 -10.31 45.30
C LEU A 3 -0.46 -10.77 44.16
N MET A 4 -0.82 -11.87 43.52
CA MET A 4 -0.29 -12.20 42.22
C MET A 4 -0.73 -11.10 41.25
N ARG A 5 0.18 -10.19 40.92
CA ARG A 5 0.03 -9.33 39.77
C ARG A 5 0.06 -10.23 38.54
N SER A 6 -1.08 -10.40 37.93
CA SER A 6 -1.22 -10.97 36.60
C SER A 6 -0.32 -10.19 35.66
N SER A 7 0.75 -10.82 35.20
CA SER A 7 1.64 -10.30 34.14
C SER A 7 1.02 -10.44 32.74
N ALA A 8 -0.30 -10.43 32.67
CA ALA A 8 -1.07 -10.51 31.43
C ALA A 8 -1.31 -9.13 30.78
N ALA A 9 -0.50 -8.15 31.09
CA ALA A 9 -0.69 -6.79 30.57
C ALA A 9 0.58 -6.16 30.08
N SER A 10 1.31 -6.85 29.24
CA SER A 10 2.15 -6.16 28.24
C SER A 10 2.26 -7.03 27.00
N ASP A 11 1.15 -7.38 26.40
CA ASP A 11 1.11 -7.33 24.95
C ASP A 11 1.36 -5.87 24.62
N VAL A 12 2.63 -5.51 24.66
CA VAL A 12 3.16 -4.34 23.98
C VAL A 12 2.74 -4.59 22.54
N TYR A 13 1.60 -4.01 22.18
CA TYR A 13 1.17 -3.96 20.79
C TYR A 13 2.40 -3.53 20.01
N LYS A 14 2.92 -4.45 19.24
CA LYS A 14 4.12 -4.27 18.43
C LYS A 14 3.81 -3.13 17.47
N ARG A 15 4.00 -1.90 17.92
CA ARG A 15 3.63 -0.69 17.20
C ARG A 15 4.58 -0.54 16.03
N GLN A 16 4.04 -0.73 14.84
CA GLN A 16 4.71 -0.26 13.66
C GLN A 16 4.52 1.25 13.57
N TYR A 17 5.60 1.99 13.33
CA TYR A 17 5.53 3.40 13.00
C TYR A 17 6.47 3.74 11.84
N LEU A 18 6.05 4.70 11.04
CA LEU A 18 6.83 5.24 9.95
C LEU A 18 7.86 6.21 10.53
N ASP A 19 9.13 6.04 10.17
CA ASP A 19 10.22 6.91 10.57
C ASP A 19 10.50 7.97 9.51
N CYS A 20 10.66 7.55 8.26
CA CYS A 20 10.82 8.50 7.17
C CYS A 20 10.24 7.98 5.85
N ALA A 21 9.96 8.91 4.94
CA ALA A 21 9.63 8.63 3.56
C ALA A 21 10.37 9.59 2.63
N VAL A 22 10.97 9.07 1.57
CA VAL A 22 11.68 9.86 0.55
C VAL A 22 10.98 9.64 -0.78
N PHE A 23 10.68 10.73 -1.44
CA PHE A 23 10.02 10.75 -2.74
C PHE A 23 10.97 11.36 -3.78
N GLU A 24 11.07 10.72 -4.93
CA GLU A 24 11.86 11.18 -6.08
C GLU A 24 10.99 11.10 -7.34
N ASN A 25 10.83 12.23 -8.03
CA ASN A 25 10.05 12.36 -9.27
C ASN A 25 8.64 11.73 -9.16
N TYR A 26 8.01 11.87 -8.00
CA TYR A 26 6.71 11.28 -7.72
C TYR A 26 5.60 12.33 -7.82
N ARG A 27 4.69 12.16 -8.78
CA ARG A 27 3.62 13.13 -9.02
C ARG A 27 4.19 14.54 -9.24
N ASN A 28 3.85 15.47 -8.34
CA ASN A 28 4.39 16.85 -8.35
C ASN A 28 5.63 17.03 -7.45
N ILE A 29 6.12 15.97 -6.82
CA ILE A 29 7.26 16.03 -5.91
C ILE A 29 8.54 15.69 -6.69
N VAL A 30 9.49 16.62 -6.74
CA VAL A 30 10.80 16.41 -7.40
C VAL A 30 11.67 15.50 -6.54
N HIS A 31 12.02 15.99 -5.36
CA HIS A 31 12.75 15.24 -4.34
C HIS A 31 12.41 15.84 -2.99
N PHE A 32 11.89 15.02 -2.08
CA PHE A 32 11.60 15.49 -0.73
C PHE A 32 11.65 14.35 0.29
N PRO A 33 12.50 14.50 1.34
CA PRO A 33 12.49 13.63 2.49
C PRO A 33 11.47 14.15 3.53
N PHE A 34 10.64 13.24 4.03
CA PHE A 34 9.75 13.48 5.16
C PHE A 34 10.21 12.65 6.34
N SER A 35 10.37 13.27 7.53
CA SER A 35 10.55 12.58 8.79
C SER A 35 9.25 12.58 9.57
N PHE A 36 8.98 11.49 10.29
CA PHE A 36 7.77 11.31 11.06
C PHE A 36 8.10 10.97 12.51
N ASP A 37 7.34 11.53 13.43
CA ASP A 37 7.40 11.18 14.82
C ASP A 37 6.51 9.95 15.12
N PRO A 38 6.85 9.12 16.10
CA PRO A 38 5.94 8.10 16.61
C PRO A 38 4.68 8.76 17.19
N GLY A 39 3.52 8.59 16.53
CA GLY A 39 2.26 9.17 16.97
C GLY A 39 1.58 9.99 15.88
N ILE A 40 1.11 11.19 16.21
CA ILE A 40 0.32 12.03 15.31
C ILE A 40 1.25 12.95 14.52
N ASN A 41 1.17 12.85 13.19
CA ASN A 41 1.85 13.74 12.25
C ASN A 41 0.83 14.51 11.45
N ILE A 42 1.00 15.82 11.31
CA ILE A 42 0.07 16.69 10.61
C ILE A 42 0.74 17.26 9.36
N LEU A 43 0.20 16.91 8.19
CA LEU A 43 0.62 17.49 6.91
C LEU A 43 -0.28 18.69 6.59
N TYR A 44 0.28 19.88 6.63
CA TYR A 44 -0.45 21.11 6.32
C TYR A 44 0.21 21.90 5.19
N GLY A 45 -0.52 22.82 4.60
CA GLY A 45 -0.04 23.68 3.50
C GLY A 45 -1.15 23.99 2.48
N LYS A 46 -0.82 24.81 1.50
CA LYS A 46 -1.76 25.21 0.42
C LYS A 46 -2.24 24.00 -0.39
N ASN A 47 -3.37 24.16 -1.09
CA ASN A 47 -3.85 23.13 -2.01
C ASN A 47 -2.85 22.91 -3.16
N ALA A 48 -2.90 21.72 -3.75
CA ALA A 48 -2.00 21.28 -4.84
C ALA A 48 -0.50 21.16 -4.49
N GLN A 49 -0.09 21.30 -3.22
CA GLN A 49 1.31 21.14 -2.80
C GLN A 49 1.77 19.69 -2.66
N GLY A 50 0.91 18.71 -2.90
CA GLY A 50 1.30 17.29 -2.86
C GLY A 50 0.99 16.56 -1.55
N LYS A 51 0.28 17.16 -0.58
CA LYS A 51 -0.10 16.48 0.69
C LYS A 51 -0.76 15.12 0.46
N THR A 52 -1.74 15.07 -0.43
CA THR A 52 -2.42 13.81 -0.80
C THR A 52 -1.49 12.85 -1.53
N ASN A 53 -0.54 13.35 -2.30
CA ASN A 53 0.44 12.53 -3.00
C ASN A 53 1.41 11.86 -2.02
N VAL A 54 1.80 12.53 -0.93
CA VAL A 54 2.59 11.92 0.14
C VAL A 54 1.82 10.76 0.78
N ILE A 55 0.56 10.98 1.16
CA ILE A 55 -0.29 9.93 1.75
C ILE A 55 -0.49 8.78 0.76
N GLU A 56 -0.72 9.08 -0.53
CA GLU A 56 -0.85 8.08 -1.59
C GLU A 56 0.39 7.19 -1.70
N GLY A 57 1.57 7.80 -1.70
CA GLY A 57 2.82 7.07 -1.80
C GLY A 57 3.13 6.21 -0.56
N ILE A 58 2.84 6.71 0.65
CA ILE A 58 2.99 5.92 1.88
C ILE A 58 1.99 4.74 1.88
N TYR A 59 0.74 5.00 1.55
CA TYR A 59 -0.30 3.96 1.50
C TYR A 59 0.01 2.88 0.46
N PHE A 60 0.73 3.21 -0.61
CA PHE A 60 1.15 2.24 -1.62
C PHE A 60 1.91 1.05 -1.01
N PHE A 61 2.70 1.26 0.05
CA PHE A 61 3.45 0.19 0.70
C PHE A 61 2.56 -0.82 1.44
N GLY A 62 1.39 -0.41 1.90
CA GLY A 62 0.39 -1.31 2.49
C GLY A 62 -0.47 -2.02 1.45
N SER A 63 -0.80 -1.34 0.35
CA SER A 63 -1.80 -1.79 -0.63
C SER A 63 -1.21 -2.39 -1.91
N GLY A 64 0.02 -2.04 -2.25
CA GLY A 64 0.65 -2.38 -3.53
C GLY A 64 0.08 -1.62 -4.73
N LYS A 65 -0.84 -0.66 -4.51
CA LYS A 65 -1.50 0.15 -5.53
C LYS A 65 -1.91 1.53 -5.01
N SER A 66 -2.13 2.47 -5.93
CA SER A 66 -2.72 3.78 -5.58
C SER A 66 -4.17 3.64 -5.14
N PHE A 67 -4.56 4.30 -4.05
CA PHE A 67 -5.98 4.37 -3.62
C PHE A 67 -6.84 5.23 -4.55
N ARG A 68 -6.22 6.08 -5.36
CA ARG A 68 -6.88 6.91 -6.35
C ARG A 68 -7.05 6.19 -7.70
N HIS A 69 -6.82 4.87 -7.74
CA HIS A 69 -6.90 4.04 -8.95
C HIS A 69 -6.00 4.52 -10.11
N ALA A 70 -4.96 5.29 -9.81
CA ALA A 70 -4.00 5.76 -10.79
C ALA A 70 -3.19 4.59 -11.36
N ARG A 71 -2.87 4.66 -12.64
CA ARG A 71 -1.91 3.74 -13.28
C ARG A 71 -0.51 4.05 -12.78
N GLU A 72 0.37 3.08 -12.74
CA GLU A 72 1.73 3.25 -12.23
C GLU A 72 2.50 4.36 -12.97
N ARG A 73 2.29 4.49 -14.27
CA ARG A 73 2.88 5.56 -15.08
C ARG A 73 2.41 6.96 -14.67
N ASP A 74 1.21 7.09 -14.11
CA ASP A 74 0.65 8.35 -13.68
C ASP A 74 1.20 8.78 -12.31
N LEU A 75 1.95 7.91 -11.64
CA LEU A 75 2.68 8.20 -10.40
C LEU A 75 4.04 8.86 -10.66
N ILE A 76 4.51 8.78 -11.90
CA ILE A 76 5.78 9.37 -12.35
C ILE A 76 5.53 10.84 -12.69
N ARG A 77 6.44 11.70 -12.26
CA ARG A 77 6.40 13.11 -12.58
C ARG A 77 6.41 13.32 -14.10
N GLU A 78 5.68 14.32 -14.56
CA GLU A 78 5.68 14.70 -15.95
C GLU A 78 7.09 15.11 -16.42
N GLY A 79 7.49 14.61 -17.59
CA GLY A 79 8.84 14.79 -18.13
C GLY A 79 9.88 13.78 -17.64
N GLU A 80 9.59 12.99 -16.61
CA GLU A 80 10.53 12.02 -16.05
C GLU A 80 10.25 10.58 -16.55
N ASN A 81 11.29 9.75 -16.63
CA ASN A 81 11.18 8.36 -17.08
C ASN A 81 10.91 7.39 -15.95
N HIS A 82 11.22 7.77 -14.72
CA HIS A 82 11.02 6.95 -13.53
C HIS A 82 10.72 7.80 -12.31
N SER A 83 10.15 7.18 -11.30
CA SER A 83 10.03 7.74 -9.97
C SER A 83 10.38 6.69 -8.92
N GLN A 84 10.75 7.14 -7.73
CA GLN A 84 11.03 6.27 -6.61
C GLN A 84 10.37 6.80 -5.34
N ILE A 85 9.84 5.87 -4.56
CA ILE A 85 9.45 6.12 -3.18
C ILE A 85 10.21 5.14 -2.30
N SER A 86 10.74 5.64 -1.19
CA SER A 86 11.38 4.81 -0.17
C SER A 86 10.80 5.16 1.19
N ILE A 87 10.57 4.17 2.02
CA ILE A 87 10.17 4.34 3.41
C ILE A 87 11.13 3.61 4.34
N ALA A 88 11.39 4.21 5.51
CA ALA A 88 11.93 3.51 6.66
C ALA A 88 10.85 3.46 7.74
N TYR A 89 10.70 2.32 8.36
CA TYR A 89 9.73 2.10 9.43
C TYR A 89 10.29 1.13 10.46
N VAL A 90 9.83 1.29 11.67
CA VAL A 90 10.15 0.39 12.77
C VAL A 90 8.96 -0.52 13.01
N ASP A 91 9.22 -1.81 13.10
CA ASP A 91 8.25 -2.77 13.61
C ASP A 91 8.68 -3.23 15.03
N ALA A 92 7.99 -4.18 15.59
CA ALA A 92 8.29 -4.66 16.93
C ALA A 92 9.68 -5.28 17.11
N VAL A 93 10.38 -5.58 16.02
CA VAL A 93 11.62 -6.36 16.05
C VAL A 93 12.80 -5.51 15.62
N ARG A 94 12.61 -4.67 14.59
CA ARG A 94 13.73 -3.95 13.96
C ARG A 94 13.27 -2.81 13.07
N GLU A 95 14.24 -2.01 12.67
CA GLU A 95 14.10 -1.08 11.54
C GLU A 95 14.04 -1.85 10.21
N ASN A 96 13.18 -1.39 9.34
CA ASN A 96 13.02 -1.94 8.00
C ASN A 96 13.01 -0.80 6.98
N LYS A 97 13.50 -1.11 5.78
CA LYS A 97 13.43 -0.19 4.64
C LYS A 97 12.68 -0.87 3.50
N MET A 98 11.78 -0.14 2.88
CA MET A 98 11.13 -0.58 1.65
C MET A 98 11.24 0.51 0.60
N SER A 99 11.38 0.11 -0.66
CA SER A 99 11.32 1.06 -1.78
C SER A 99 10.58 0.46 -2.97
N VAL A 100 10.01 1.34 -3.76
CA VAL A 100 9.40 1.01 -5.04
C VAL A 100 9.88 2.01 -6.08
N ARG A 101 10.25 1.50 -7.26
CA ARG A 101 10.58 2.27 -8.45
C ARG A 101 9.53 2.02 -9.50
N PHE A 102 9.00 3.08 -10.05
CA PHE A 102 8.06 3.05 -11.17
C PHE A 102 8.77 3.48 -12.44
N PHE A 103 8.45 2.84 -13.54
CA PHE A 103 9.00 3.13 -14.85
C PHE A 103 7.87 3.33 -15.86
N ARG A 104 8.12 4.13 -16.93
CA ARG A 104 7.10 4.32 -17.98
C ARG A 104 6.92 3.08 -18.84
N ASP A 105 8.02 2.39 -19.15
CA ASP A 105 8.08 1.34 -20.17
C ASP A 105 8.35 -0.06 -19.57
N MET A 106 8.49 -0.15 -18.25
CA MET A 106 8.78 -1.41 -17.56
C MET A 106 7.87 -1.60 -16.35
N SER A 107 7.79 -2.83 -15.89
CA SER A 107 7.16 -3.14 -14.61
C SER A 107 7.91 -2.50 -13.44
N LYS A 108 7.17 -2.09 -12.42
CA LYS A 108 7.77 -1.56 -11.19
C LYS A 108 8.72 -2.54 -10.53
N GLU A 109 9.70 -2.02 -9.85
CA GLU A 109 10.60 -2.77 -8.99
C GLU A 109 10.32 -2.48 -7.52
N MET A 110 10.29 -3.51 -6.71
CA MET A 110 10.01 -3.43 -5.28
C MET A 110 11.17 -4.06 -4.51
N PHE A 111 11.54 -3.42 -3.40
CA PHE A 111 12.64 -3.87 -2.56
C PHE A 111 12.25 -3.84 -1.09
N LYS A 112 12.80 -4.76 -0.30
CA LYS A 112 12.78 -4.74 1.16
C LYS A 112 14.18 -5.00 1.68
N ASN A 113 14.71 -4.08 2.49
CA ASN A 113 16.06 -4.15 3.07
C ASN A 113 17.14 -4.43 1.99
N GLY A 114 17.01 -3.78 0.82
CA GLY A 114 17.93 -3.93 -0.32
C GLY A 114 17.66 -5.16 -1.21
N ILE A 115 16.80 -6.08 -0.79
CA ILE A 115 16.50 -7.32 -1.55
C ILE A 115 15.31 -7.07 -2.46
N LYS A 116 15.46 -7.37 -3.75
CA LYS A 116 14.38 -7.24 -4.74
C LYS A 116 13.26 -8.25 -4.47
N ILE A 117 12.03 -7.76 -4.49
CA ILE A 117 10.81 -8.56 -4.33
C ILE A 117 10.19 -8.78 -5.71
N GLY A 118 10.11 -10.02 -6.15
CA GLY A 118 9.61 -10.35 -7.49
C GLY A 118 8.09 -10.36 -7.63
N ARG A 119 7.33 -10.45 -6.53
CA ARG A 119 5.86 -10.54 -6.57
C ARG A 119 5.23 -9.54 -5.60
N THR A 120 4.18 -8.85 -6.04
CA THR A 120 3.43 -7.91 -5.18
C THR A 120 2.83 -8.59 -3.94
N SER A 121 2.47 -9.87 -4.02
CA SER A 121 2.01 -10.63 -2.84
C SER A 121 3.05 -10.73 -1.72
N ASN A 122 4.35 -10.74 -2.07
CA ASN A 122 5.43 -10.76 -1.09
C ASN A 122 5.75 -9.35 -0.55
N PHE A 123 5.25 -8.32 -1.22
CA PHE A 123 5.43 -6.92 -0.81
C PHE A 123 4.36 -6.49 0.19
N ILE A 124 3.10 -6.82 -0.07
CA ILE A 124 1.96 -6.53 0.80
C ILE A 124 2.13 -7.23 2.16
N GLY A 125 1.70 -6.58 3.24
CA GLY A 125 1.77 -7.11 4.61
C GLY A 125 3.12 -6.93 5.31
N ASN A 126 4.16 -6.41 4.61
CA ASN A 126 5.40 -6.01 5.27
C ASN A 126 5.26 -4.68 6.01
N PHE A 127 4.60 -3.71 5.39
CA PHE A 127 4.16 -2.47 6.00
C PHE A 127 2.63 -2.45 5.97
N ARG A 128 2.01 -2.19 7.12
CA ARG A 128 0.56 -2.17 7.25
C ARG A 128 0.08 -0.73 7.34
N ALA A 129 -0.92 -0.41 6.56
CA ALA A 129 -1.48 0.94 6.53
C ALA A 129 -3.00 0.89 6.40
N VAL A 130 -3.68 1.71 7.16
CA VAL A 130 -5.12 1.97 7.03
C VAL A 130 -5.28 3.39 6.56
N LEU A 131 -6.04 3.58 5.49
CA LEU A 131 -6.39 4.88 4.97
C LEU A 131 -7.86 5.16 5.27
N PHE A 132 -8.14 6.36 5.74
CA PHE A 132 -9.48 6.91 5.79
C PHE A 132 -9.51 8.21 4.96
N CYS A 133 -10.41 8.27 4.02
CA CYS A 133 -10.63 9.44 3.17
C CYS A 133 -12.14 9.63 2.94
N PRO A 134 -12.60 10.81 2.55
CA PRO A 134 -14.04 11.09 2.34
C PRO A 134 -14.71 10.12 1.37
N GLU A 135 -13.97 9.61 0.37
CA GLU A 135 -14.45 8.63 -0.61
C GLU A 135 -14.83 7.29 0.04
N HIS A 136 -14.24 6.95 1.19
CA HIS A 136 -14.56 5.74 1.92
C HIS A 136 -15.96 5.77 2.58
N LEU A 137 -16.60 6.92 2.66
CA LEU A 137 -18.04 7.01 3.01
C LEU A 137 -18.91 6.26 2.00
N ALA A 138 -18.40 6.06 0.78
CA ALA A 138 -19.00 5.22 -0.23
C ALA A 138 -19.16 3.75 0.20
N ILE A 139 -18.30 3.24 1.07
CA ILE A 139 -18.38 1.88 1.63
C ILE A 139 -19.74 1.64 2.30
N VAL A 140 -20.31 2.68 2.93
CA VAL A 140 -21.63 2.61 3.58
C VAL A 140 -22.76 2.80 2.58
N LYS A 141 -22.58 3.68 1.59
CA LYS A 141 -23.63 4.12 0.66
C LYS A 141 -23.69 3.33 -0.63
N ASN A 142 -22.57 2.80 -1.08
CA ASN A 142 -22.41 2.15 -2.39
C ASN A 142 -22.59 0.62 -2.34
N ASP A 143 -22.31 0.00 -3.47
CA ASP A 143 -22.47 -1.42 -3.73
C ASP A 143 -21.69 -2.35 -2.80
N PRO A 144 -22.14 -3.60 -2.61
CA PRO A 144 -21.41 -4.62 -1.86
C PRO A 144 -19.98 -4.90 -2.37
N SER A 145 -19.67 -4.53 -3.62
CA SER A 145 -18.34 -4.66 -4.22
C SER A 145 -17.28 -3.83 -3.47
N GLU A 146 -17.61 -2.59 -3.09
CA GLU A 146 -16.71 -1.71 -2.34
C GLU A 146 -16.40 -2.27 -0.95
N ARG A 147 -17.43 -2.80 -0.26
CA ARG A 147 -17.26 -3.46 1.04
C ARG A 147 -16.37 -4.68 0.96
N ARG A 148 -16.56 -5.52 -0.06
CA ARG A 148 -15.69 -6.68 -0.30
C ARG A 148 -14.25 -6.24 -0.58
N ALA A 149 -14.06 -5.25 -1.45
CA ALA A 149 -12.74 -4.75 -1.78
C ALA A 149 -12.00 -4.18 -0.56
N PHE A 150 -12.72 -3.51 0.33
CA PHE A 150 -12.15 -3.01 1.60
C PHE A 150 -11.72 -4.17 2.51
N LEU A 151 -12.58 -5.18 2.71
CA LEU A 151 -12.26 -6.35 3.53
C LEU A 151 -11.11 -7.16 2.92
N ASP A 152 -11.15 -7.43 1.62
CA ASP A 152 -10.07 -8.09 0.89
C ASP A 152 -8.73 -7.40 1.13
N HIS A 153 -8.74 -6.06 1.07
CA HIS A 153 -7.54 -5.29 1.30
C HIS A 153 -7.04 -5.39 2.75
N ALA A 154 -7.94 -5.25 3.72
CA ALA A 154 -7.60 -5.33 5.14
C ALA A 154 -7.03 -6.72 5.51
N ILE A 155 -7.71 -7.79 5.09
CA ILE A 155 -7.29 -9.17 5.37
C ILE A 155 -5.96 -9.49 4.67
N SER A 156 -5.77 -9.02 3.43
CA SER A 156 -4.54 -9.25 2.65
C SER A 156 -3.29 -8.70 3.32
N GLN A 157 -3.39 -7.70 4.18
CA GLN A 157 -2.24 -7.15 4.89
C GLN A 157 -1.82 -8.00 6.10
N ILE A 158 -2.69 -8.86 6.60
CA ILE A 158 -2.45 -9.67 7.82
C ILE A 158 -2.36 -11.16 7.55
N ASP A 159 -2.99 -11.63 6.48
CA ASP A 159 -3.08 -13.04 6.11
C ASP A 159 -2.52 -13.26 4.70
N ARG A 160 -1.31 -13.84 4.63
CA ARG A 160 -0.66 -14.14 3.34
C ARG A 160 -1.33 -15.27 2.55
N PRO A 161 -1.77 -16.39 3.17
CA PRO A 161 -2.60 -17.39 2.50
C PRO A 161 -3.82 -16.80 1.83
N TYR A 162 -4.56 -15.95 2.54
CA TYR A 162 -5.71 -15.24 1.98
C TYR A 162 -5.35 -14.41 0.75
N LEU A 163 -4.28 -13.60 0.84
CA LEU A 163 -3.82 -12.79 -0.29
C LEU A 163 -3.48 -13.65 -1.50
N SER A 164 -2.79 -14.78 -1.30
CA SER A 164 -2.43 -15.69 -2.37
C SER A 164 -3.66 -16.31 -3.05
N ALA A 165 -4.63 -16.76 -2.25
CA ALA A 165 -5.89 -17.31 -2.75
C ALA A 165 -6.72 -16.25 -3.50
N LEU A 166 -6.77 -15.03 -2.98
CA LEU A 166 -7.48 -13.92 -3.62
C LEU A 166 -6.88 -13.57 -4.99
N MET A 167 -5.55 -13.53 -5.09
CA MET A 167 -4.86 -13.26 -6.36
C MET A 167 -5.10 -14.37 -7.37
N GLU A 168 -5.03 -15.64 -6.94
CA GLU A 168 -5.31 -16.79 -7.80
C GLU A 168 -6.75 -16.79 -8.27
N HIS A 169 -7.71 -16.55 -7.39
CA HIS A 169 -9.12 -16.41 -7.74
C HIS A 169 -9.34 -15.32 -8.80
N LYS A 170 -8.74 -14.14 -8.64
CA LYS A 170 -8.85 -13.05 -9.62
C LYS A 170 -8.29 -13.46 -10.98
N ARG A 171 -7.11 -14.10 -11.01
CA ARG A 171 -6.48 -14.60 -12.23
C ARG A 171 -7.38 -15.60 -12.97
N LEU A 172 -7.92 -16.57 -12.25
CA LEU A 172 -8.82 -17.58 -12.82
C LEU A 172 -10.12 -16.95 -13.35
N LEU A 173 -10.66 -15.98 -12.63
CA LEU A 173 -11.86 -15.25 -13.05
C LEU A 173 -11.62 -14.46 -14.34
N GLU A 174 -10.48 -13.79 -14.47
CA GLU A 174 -10.10 -13.08 -15.71
C GLU A 174 -9.95 -14.06 -16.88
N GLN A 175 -9.29 -15.19 -16.70
CA GLN A 175 -9.14 -16.23 -17.72
C GLN A 175 -10.50 -16.79 -18.15
N ARG A 176 -11.36 -17.14 -17.19
CA ARG A 176 -12.72 -17.62 -17.48
C ARG A 176 -13.51 -16.58 -18.29
N ASN A 177 -13.46 -15.33 -17.89
CA ASN A 177 -14.20 -14.26 -18.58
C ASN A 177 -13.66 -14.00 -19.99
N ALA A 178 -12.36 -14.13 -20.21
CA ALA A 178 -11.76 -14.06 -21.54
C ALA A 178 -12.26 -15.20 -22.44
N LEU A 179 -12.28 -16.44 -21.95
CA LEU A 179 -12.79 -17.59 -22.69
C LEU A 179 -14.28 -17.45 -23.04
N LEU A 180 -15.10 -16.97 -22.10
CA LEU A 180 -16.53 -16.75 -22.37
C LEU A 180 -16.77 -15.69 -23.44
N LYS A 181 -15.96 -14.63 -23.47
CA LYS A 181 -16.04 -13.62 -24.54
C LYS A 181 -15.69 -14.20 -25.91
N LEU A 182 -14.70 -15.08 -26.00
CA LEU A 182 -14.34 -15.76 -27.24
C LEU A 182 -15.46 -16.70 -27.71
N SER A 183 -16.10 -17.42 -26.80
CA SER A 183 -17.20 -18.32 -27.15
C SER A 183 -18.45 -17.61 -27.66
N LEU A 184 -18.70 -16.38 -27.25
CA LEU A 184 -19.83 -15.56 -27.73
C LEU A 184 -19.61 -14.97 -29.13
N ILE A 185 -18.40 -15.00 -29.66
CA ILE A 185 -18.06 -14.51 -31.02
C ILE A 185 -18.31 -15.63 -32.08
N HIS A 186 -18.50 -16.87 -31.63
CA HIS A 186 -18.70 -18.03 -32.51
C HIS A 186 -20.15 -18.57 -32.56
N ILE A 187 -21.13 -17.79 -32.09
CA ILE A 187 -22.56 -18.11 -32.23
C ILE A 187 -23.21 -17.20 -33.27
#